data_6a3046b769bf29ef419b7711e6660c70
#
_entry.id   6a3046b769bf29ef419b7711e6660c70
#
_cell.length_a   1.000
_cell.length_b   1.000
_cell.length_c   1.000
_cell.angle_alpha   90.00
_cell.angle_beta   90.00
_cell.angle_gamma   90.00
#
_symmetry.space_group_name_H-M   'P 1'
#
loop_
_entity.id
_entity.type
_entity.pdbx_description
1 polymer ?
#
loop_
_entity_poly.entity_id
_entity_poly.type
_entity_poly.pdbx_seq_one_letter_code
_entity_poly.pdbx_strand_id
1 'polypeptide(L)'
;MFVARVTGSVVATQKVASMTGHKLLTVEPYRVDETNRDRLVPTGRTFVVVDTLGAGLDEFVLICQGSSARLTPETEKLPIDAVVIGLVNTVDIGGREIFSSRELA
;
A
#
# COMPACT_ATOMS: atom_id res chain seq x y z
N MET A 1 5.37 8.56 1.36
CA MET A 1 5.53 7.21 0.79
C MET A 1 5.79 6.24 1.92
N PHE A 2 5.18 5.07 1.91
CA PHE A 2 5.37 4.09 2.98
C PHE A 2 5.10 2.67 2.49
N VAL A 3 5.62 1.70 3.22
CA VAL A 3 5.38 0.27 2.99
C VAL A 3 4.18 -0.17 3.83
N ALA A 4 3.28 -0.94 3.24
CA ALA A 4 2.08 -1.40 3.92
C ALA A 4 1.72 -2.82 3.48
N ARG A 5 0.95 -3.52 4.32
CA ARG A 5 0.38 -4.83 3.99
C ARG A 5 -1.09 -4.66 3.62
N VAL A 6 -1.53 -5.32 2.55
CA VAL A 6 -2.94 -5.33 2.17
C VAL A 6 -3.72 -6.18 3.19
N THR A 7 -4.71 -5.56 3.83
CA THR A 7 -5.53 -6.23 4.86
C THR A 7 -6.94 -6.55 4.41
N GLY A 8 -7.39 -5.98 3.30
CA GLY A 8 -8.72 -6.21 2.80
C GLY A 8 -9.08 -5.28 1.64
N SER A 9 -10.37 -5.12 1.40
CA SER A 9 -10.87 -4.28 0.32
C SER A 9 -12.07 -3.48 0.78
N VAL A 10 -12.36 -2.38 0.06
CA VAL A 10 -13.54 -1.55 0.28
C VAL A 10 -14.42 -1.66 -0.95
N VAL A 11 -15.70 -1.97 -0.74
CA VAL A 11 -16.70 -2.00 -1.80
C VAL A 11 -17.69 -0.86 -1.55
N ALA A 12 -17.81 0.05 -2.52
CA ALA A 12 -18.75 1.17 -2.46
C ALA A 12 -19.68 1.07 -3.66
N THR A 13 -20.98 0.93 -3.40
CA THR A 13 -21.98 0.81 -4.46
C THR A 13 -22.38 2.17 -5.03
N GLN A 14 -22.26 3.23 -4.22
CA GLN A 14 -22.49 4.62 -4.66
C GLN A 14 -21.19 5.40 -4.48
N LYS A 15 -20.72 6.01 -5.55
CA LYS A 15 -19.50 6.78 -5.58
C LYS A 15 -19.51 7.74 -6.76
N VAL A 16 -18.62 8.74 -6.74
CA VAL A 16 -18.50 9.65 -7.88
C VAL A 16 -18.08 8.89 -9.12
N ALA A 17 -18.53 9.35 -10.29
CA ALA A 17 -18.38 8.62 -11.55
C ALA A 17 -16.91 8.32 -11.89
N SER A 18 -15.98 9.23 -11.56
CA SER A 18 -14.56 9.04 -11.85
C SER A 18 -13.95 7.86 -11.11
N MET A 19 -14.57 7.42 -10.01
CA MET A 19 -14.09 6.28 -9.22
C MET A 19 -14.67 4.94 -9.65
N THR A 20 -15.60 4.93 -10.61
CA THR A 20 -16.23 3.69 -11.07
C THR A 20 -15.18 2.78 -11.72
N GLY A 21 -15.16 1.52 -11.29
CA GLY A 21 -14.22 0.52 -11.78
C GLY A 21 -12.86 0.51 -11.10
N HIS A 22 -12.56 1.47 -10.23
CA HIS A 22 -11.31 1.49 -9.51
C HIS A 22 -11.39 0.63 -8.25
N LYS A 23 -10.34 -0.18 -8.04
CA LYS A 23 -10.25 -1.07 -6.90
C LYS A 23 -9.75 -0.30 -5.68
N LEU A 24 -10.43 -0.47 -4.55
CA LEU A 24 -10.05 0.14 -3.28
C LEU A 24 -9.63 -0.96 -2.31
N LEU A 25 -8.49 -0.75 -1.66
CA LEU A 25 -7.95 -1.70 -0.68
C LEU A 25 -7.81 -1.03 0.67
N THR A 26 -7.94 -1.82 1.72
CA THR A 26 -7.47 -1.42 3.05
C THR A 26 -6.04 -1.92 3.20
N VAL A 27 -5.18 -1.07 3.75
CA VAL A 27 -3.77 -1.41 3.99
C VAL A 27 -3.37 -0.97 5.38
N GLU A 28 -2.43 -1.69 5.97
CA GLU A 28 -1.84 -1.33 7.26
C GLU A 28 -0.38 -0.95 7.03
N PRO A 29 0.01 0.31 7.33
CA PRO A 29 1.41 0.70 7.23
C PRO A 29 2.29 -0.05 8.22
N TYR A 30 3.51 -0.37 7.79
CA TYR A 30 4.53 -0.98 8.61
C TYR A 30 5.68 0.01 8.80
N ARG A 31 6.41 -0.15 9.89
CA ARG A 31 7.61 0.64 10.19
C ARG A 31 8.72 -0.26 10.69
N VAL A 32 9.94 0.24 10.67
CA VAL A 32 11.06 -0.47 11.28
C VAL A 32 10.89 -0.41 12.79
N ASP A 33 11.08 -1.54 13.48
CA ASP A 33 11.02 -1.59 14.93
C ASP A 33 12.12 -0.71 15.52
N GLU A 34 11.78 0.18 16.44
CA GLU A 34 12.72 1.12 17.05
C GLU A 34 13.74 0.41 17.93
N THR A 35 13.34 -0.67 18.58
CA THR A 35 14.22 -1.44 19.48
C THR A 35 15.04 -2.47 18.72
N ASN A 36 14.37 -3.22 17.86
CA ASN A 36 14.99 -4.28 17.04
C ASN A 36 14.87 -3.89 15.57
N ARG A 37 15.88 -3.22 15.05
CA ARG A 37 15.83 -2.63 13.71
C ARG A 37 16.01 -3.63 12.57
N ASP A 38 15.95 -4.92 12.86
CA ASP A 38 16.05 -5.98 11.86
C ASP A 38 14.69 -6.54 11.46
N ARG A 39 13.60 -5.87 11.82
CA ARG A 39 12.25 -6.30 11.42
C ARG A 39 11.30 -5.14 11.21
N LEU A 40 10.27 -5.41 10.42
CA LEU A 40 9.13 -4.51 10.24
C LEU A 40 8.04 -4.89 11.23
N VAL A 41 7.38 -3.89 11.79
CA VAL A 41 6.26 -4.08 12.70
C VAL A 41 5.05 -3.28 12.23
N PRO A 42 3.82 -3.80 12.44
CA PRO A 42 2.61 -3.08 12.06
C PRO A 42 2.42 -1.85 12.95
N THR A 43 1.82 -0.80 12.36
CA THR A 43 1.55 0.44 13.09
C THR A 43 0.21 0.44 13.81
N GLY A 44 -0.68 -0.50 13.49
CA GLY A 44 -2.04 -0.53 14.01
C GLY A 44 -3.00 0.43 13.33
N ARG A 45 -2.58 1.08 12.24
CA ARG A 45 -3.40 2.04 11.50
C ARG A 45 -3.92 1.40 10.23
N THR A 46 -5.04 1.92 9.71
CA THR A 46 -5.62 1.45 8.45
C THR A 46 -5.82 2.63 7.51
N PHE A 47 -5.38 2.46 6.27
CA PHE A 47 -5.59 3.43 5.20
C PHE A 47 -6.39 2.77 4.09
N VAL A 48 -7.17 3.59 3.38
CA VAL A 48 -7.85 3.17 2.15
C VAL A 48 -7.07 3.74 0.98
N VAL A 49 -6.72 2.88 0.02
CA VAL A 49 -5.90 3.26 -1.12
C VAL A 49 -6.50 2.75 -2.41
N VAL A 50 -6.19 3.42 -3.53
CA VAL A 50 -6.55 2.92 -4.86
C VAL A 50 -5.46 1.96 -5.33
N ASP A 51 -5.86 0.83 -5.92
CA ASP A 51 -4.95 -0.15 -6.48
C ASP A 51 -5.13 -0.24 -7.99
N THR A 52 -4.06 0.01 -8.74
CA THR A 52 -4.02 -0.13 -10.20
C THR A 52 -3.10 -1.26 -10.64
N LEU A 53 -2.45 -1.96 -9.70
CA LEU A 53 -1.46 -3.00 -10.00
C LEU A 53 -1.94 -4.42 -9.78
N GLY A 54 -3.09 -4.60 -9.12
CA GLY A 54 -3.62 -5.92 -8.84
C GLY A 54 -3.04 -6.57 -7.59
N ALA A 55 -2.81 -5.77 -6.54
CA ALA A 55 -2.33 -6.31 -5.27
C ALA A 55 -3.39 -7.19 -4.59
N GLY A 56 -2.94 -8.26 -3.95
CA GLY A 56 -3.79 -9.20 -3.24
C GLY A 56 -3.65 -9.12 -1.74
N LEU A 57 -4.55 -9.83 -1.04
CA LEU A 57 -4.53 -9.92 0.42
C LEU A 57 -3.17 -10.39 0.91
N ASP A 58 -2.69 -9.76 1.99
CA ASP A 58 -1.42 -10.04 2.66
C ASP A 58 -0.16 -9.67 1.87
N GLU A 59 -0.29 -9.19 0.63
CA GLU A 59 0.88 -8.69 -0.09
C GLU A 59 1.35 -7.37 0.51
N PHE A 60 2.69 -7.16 0.47
CA PHE A 60 3.28 -5.88 0.86
C PHE A 60 3.38 -4.97 -0.35
N VAL A 61 3.01 -3.72 -0.16
CA VAL A 61 2.89 -2.73 -1.24
C VAL A 61 3.59 -1.44 -0.85
N LEU A 62 3.98 -0.67 -1.86
CA LEU A 62 4.52 0.67 -1.68
C LEU A 62 3.41 1.66 -2.00
N ILE A 63 3.14 2.57 -1.05
CA ILE A 63 2.05 3.52 -1.14
C ILE A 63 2.60 4.93 -1.31
N CYS A 64 2.07 5.65 -2.28
CA CYS A 64 2.26 7.08 -2.43
C CYS A 64 1.01 7.78 -1.91
N GLN A 65 1.18 8.83 -1.10
CA GLN A 65 0.06 9.56 -0.53
C GLN A 65 0.19 11.07 -0.76
N GLY A 66 -0.89 11.79 -0.44
CA GLY A 66 -0.99 13.22 -0.68
C GLY A 66 -1.26 13.51 -2.15
N SER A 67 -0.98 14.73 -2.59
CA SER A 67 -1.23 15.13 -3.97
C SER A 67 -0.40 14.35 -4.99
N SER A 68 0.75 13.81 -4.58
CA SER A 68 1.59 12.98 -5.46
C SER A 68 0.90 11.70 -5.88
N ALA A 69 -0.10 11.22 -5.16
CA ALA A 69 -0.89 10.04 -5.55
C ALA A 69 -1.61 10.24 -6.88
N ARG A 70 -1.79 11.48 -7.33
CA ARG A 70 -2.46 11.81 -8.59
C ARG A 70 -1.50 12.07 -9.76
N LEU A 71 -0.22 11.73 -9.60
CA LEU A 71 0.79 11.97 -10.64
C LEU A 71 0.98 10.80 -11.61
N THR A 72 0.19 9.72 -11.49
CA THR A 72 0.23 8.62 -12.46
C THR A 72 -0.86 8.82 -13.54
N PRO A 73 -0.67 8.28 -14.75
CA PRO A 73 -1.70 8.39 -15.78
C PRO A 73 -3.06 7.82 -15.36
N GLU A 74 -3.06 6.77 -14.54
CA GLU A 74 -4.29 6.12 -14.06
C GLU A 74 -5.02 6.92 -13.01
N THR A 75 -4.33 7.82 -12.28
CA THR A 75 -4.89 8.51 -11.11
C THR A 75 -5.00 10.02 -11.26
N GLU A 76 -4.48 10.60 -12.35
CA GLU A 76 -4.33 12.07 -12.48
C GLU A 76 -5.65 12.84 -12.34
N LYS A 77 -6.78 12.22 -12.64
CA LYS A 77 -8.10 12.86 -12.57
C LYS A 77 -8.98 12.29 -11.46
N LEU A 78 -8.40 11.53 -10.54
CA LEU A 78 -9.15 10.89 -9.46
C LEU A 78 -9.12 11.74 -8.18
N PRO A 79 -10.24 11.80 -7.44
CA PRO A 79 -10.30 12.51 -6.16
C PRO A 79 -9.72 11.63 -5.04
N ILE A 80 -8.43 11.32 -5.11
CA ILE A 80 -7.77 10.40 -4.18
C ILE A 80 -6.49 11.02 -3.63
N ASP A 81 -6.03 10.49 -2.49
CA ASP A 81 -4.81 10.95 -1.84
C ASP A 81 -3.87 9.80 -1.46
N ALA A 82 -4.16 8.57 -1.92
CA ALA A 82 -3.29 7.42 -1.65
C ALA A 82 -3.48 6.37 -2.75
N VAL A 83 -2.36 5.86 -3.28
CA VAL A 83 -2.36 4.88 -4.37
C VAL A 83 -1.20 3.89 -4.19
N VAL A 84 -1.44 2.63 -4.59
CA VAL A 84 -0.40 1.61 -4.68
C VAL A 84 0.46 1.90 -5.91
N ILE A 85 1.77 2.09 -5.71
CA ILE A 85 2.70 2.34 -6.80
C ILE A 85 3.71 1.21 -7.03
N GLY A 86 3.71 0.20 -6.15
CA GLY A 86 4.61 -0.94 -6.31
C GLY A 86 4.20 -2.11 -5.46
N LEU A 87 4.59 -3.32 -5.90
CA LEU A 87 4.51 -4.53 -5.10
C LEU A 87 5.89 -4.75 -4.50
N VAL A 88 5.98 -4.90 -3.18
CA VAL A 88 7.26 -4.98 -2.47
C VAL A 88 7.69 -6.44 -2.38
N ASN A 89 8.89 -6.74 -2.88
CA ASN A 89 9.46 -8.08 -2.80
C ASN A 89 10.41 -8.22 -1.61
N THR A 90 11.24 -7.21 -1.37
CA THR A 90 12.19 -7.21 -0.26
C THR A 90 12.34 -5.81 0.32
N VAL A 91 12.73 -5.75 1.59
CA VAL A 91 13.14 -4.51 2.25
C VAL A 91 14.45 -4.77 2.97
N ASP A 92 15.45 -3.94 2.69
CA ASP A 92 16.77 -4.03 3.32
C ASP A 92 17.04 -2.77 4.15
N ILE A 93 17.59 -2.96 5.35
CA ILE A 93 18.06 -1.87 6.20
C ILE A 93 19.48 -2.20 6.65
N GLY A 94 20.41 -1.29 6.40
CA GLY A 94 21.80 -1.46 6.83
C GLY A 94 22.48 -2.70 6.27
N GLY A 95 22.11 -3.09 5.04
CA GLY A 95 22.66 -4.28 4.39
C GLY A 95 22.02 -5.59 4.83
N ARG A 96 20.97 -5.52 5.63
CA ARG A 96 20.24 -6.69 6.12
C ARG A 96 18.82 -6.72 5.53
N GLU A 97 18.41 -7.87 5.00
CA GLU A 97 17.05 -8.09 4.50
C GLU A 97 16.12 -8.31 5.68
N ILE A 98 15.17 -7.40 5.91
CA ILE A 98 14.23 -7.47 7.03
C ILE A 98 12.83 -7.91 6.60
N PHE A 99 12.58 -8.02 5.29
CA PHE A 99 11.34 -8.53 4.75
C PHE A 99 11.61 -9.19 3.40
N SER A 100 10.94 -10.33 3.16
CA SER A 100 10.93 -10.98 1.86
C SER A 100 9.55 -11.56 1.58
N SER A 101 8.98 -11.27 0.41
CA SER A 101 7.68 -11.81 -0.01
C SER A 101 7.70 -13.34 -0.13
N ARG A 102 8.87 -13.94 -0.33
CA ARG A 102 9.02 -15.40 -0.42
C ARG A 102 8.72 -16.12 0.89
N GLU A 103 8.82 -15.42 2.02
CA GLU A 103 8.53 -15.98 3.33
C GLU A 103 7.04 -16.00 3.65
N LEU A 104 6.21 -15.37 2.81
CA LEU A 104 4.76 -15.35 2.98
C LEU A 104 4.05 -16.51 2.25
N ALA A 105 4.77 -17.23 1.43
CA ALA A 105 4.20 -18.30 0.61
C ALA A 105 3.96 -19.58 1.41
#